data_ad3f234abf4ebe558041e2d1becf38c2
#
_entry.id   ad3f234abf4ebe558041e2d1becf38c2
#
_cell.length_a   1.000
_cell.length_b   1.000
_cell.length_c   1.000
_cell.angle_alpha   90.00
_cell.angle_beta   90.00
_cell.angle_gamma   90.00
#
_symmetry.space_group_name_H-M   'P 1'
#
loop_
_entity.id
_entity.type
_entity.pdbx_description
1 polymer ?
#
loop_
_entity_poly.entity_id
_entity_poly.type
_entity_poly.pdbx_seq_one_letter_code
_entity_poly.pdbx_strand_id
1 'polypeptide(L)'
;IDDDVEENLNKMLVELEEKTEVEFAVISVESLLDRSIEDYANNLFNTLGIGKKGEDNGILLLFSRSDEKVRLEIGRGLEGCLNDSKCGRILDDYFVPYRENDEYTKATEMTVKAVLNVVAEEYKISIQGLEKNLPVKDDSDDETPLWVWIIIVIIIIVGVIIAICFGDGDSSGGEFYGGSSSGFSGGGFGGGFSGGGGASR
;
A
#
# COMPACT_ATOMS: atom_id res chain seq x y z
N ILE A 1 -14.69 -13.22 15.19
CA ILE A 1 -15.29 -11.87 15.31
C ILE A 1 -16.55 -12.03 16.11
N ASP A 2 -16.84 -11.10 17.02
CA ASP A 2 -18.04 -11.13 17.84
C ASP A 2 -19.29 -10.82 16.98
N ASP A 3 -20.40 -11.52 17.22
CA ASP A 3 -21.59 -11.47 16.35
C ASP A 3 -22.16 -10.06 16.18
N ASP A 4 -22.13 -9.23 17.23
CA ASP A 4 -22.64 -7.86 17.20
C ASP A 4 -21.74 -6.93 16.37
N VAL A 5 -20.42 -7.14 16.42
CA VAL A 5 -19.46 -6.40 15.59
C VAL A 5 -19.60 -6.84 14.13
N GLU A 6 -19.71 -8.13 13.87
CA GLU A 6 -19.94 -8.67 12.52
C GLU A 6 -21.21 -8.09 11.89
N GLU A 7 -22.33 -8.08 12.61
CA GLU A 7 -23.58 -7.50 12.11
C GLU A 7 -23.45 -6.00 11.77
N ASN A 8 -22.75 -5.23 12.63
CA ASN A 8 -22.52 -3.81 12.39
C ASN A 8 -21.61 -3.57 11.18
N LEU A 9 -20.52 -4.33 11.06
CA LEU A 9 -19.64 -4.24 9.90
C LEU A 9 -20.36 -4.61 8.61
N ASN A 10 -21.13 -5.69 8.60
CA ASN A 10 -21.90 -6.11 7.44
C ASN A 10 -22.87 -5.02 6.96
N LYS A 11 -23.54 -4.31 7.87
CA LYS A 11 -24.40 -3.17 7.50
C LYS A 11 -23.62 -2.06 6.81
N MET A 12 -22.44 -1.73 7.32
CA MET A 12 -21.58 -0.72 6.71
C MET A 12 -21.05 -1.15 5.33
N LEU A 13 -20.68 -2.44 5.18
CA LEU A 13 -20.17 -2.98 3.92
C LEU A 13 -21.26 -3.03 2.84
N VAL A 14 -22.47 -3.43 3.21
CA VAL A 14 -23.64 -3.40 2.30
C VAL A 14 -23.95 -1.96 1.89
N GLU A 15 -23.94 -1.01 2.81
CA GLU A 15 -24.17 0.41 2.51
C GLU A 15 -23.08 0.99 1.59
N LEU A 16 -21.81 0.56 1.76
CA LEU A 16 -20.71 0.92 0.87
C LEU A 16 -21.01 0.42 -0.56
N GLU A 17 -21.31 -0.87 -0.70
CA GLU A 17 -21.60 -1.50 -1.99
C GLU A 17 -22.79 -0.85 -2.70
N GLU A 18 -23.89 -0.62 -1.99
CA GLU A 18 -25.07 0.06 -2.54
C GLU A 18 -24.78 1.48 -3.07
N LYS A 19 -23.86 2.20 -2.44
CA LYS A 19 -23.54 3.59 -2.80
C LYS A 19 -22.42 3.74 -3.83
N THR A 20 -21.51 2.78 -3.91
CA THR A 20 -20.26 2.91 -4.68
C THR A 20 -20.00 1.75 -5.63
N GLU A 21 -20.76 0.67 -5.50
CA GLU A 21 -20.50 -0.62 -6.17
C GLU A 21 -19.13 -1.26 -5.79
N VAL A 22 -18.48 -0.74 -4.75
CA VAL A 22 -17.25 -1.33 -4.20
C VAL A 22 -17.60 -2.54 -3.34
N GLU A 23 -17.05 -3.69 -3.67
CA GLU A 23 -17.19 -4.91 -2.86
C GLU A 23 -16.05 -5.03 -1.86
N PHE A 24 -16.37 -5.16 -0.59
CA PHE A 24 -15.39 -5.37 0.46
C PHE A 24 -15.68 -6.63 1.25
N ALA A 25 -14.82 -7.63 1.11
CA ALA A 25 -14.90 -8.89 1.81
C ALA A 25 -13.89 -8.97 2.97
N VAL A 26 -14.30 -9.55 4.08
CA VAL A 26 -13.44 -9.87 5.24
C VAL A 26 -13.43 -11.36 5.44
N ILE A 27 -12.26 -11.98 5.37
CA ILE A 27 -12.12 -13.43 5.47
C ILE A 27 -11.02 -13.79 6.47
N SER A 28 -11.37 -14.66 7.42
CA SER A 28 -10.41 -15.26 8.34
C SER A 28 -10.18 -16.72 7.97
N VAL A 29 -8.94 -17.17 8.05
CA VAL A 29 -8.57 -18.58 7.87
C VAL A 29 -7.75 -19.03 9.06
N GLU A 30 -7.82 -20.31 9.38
CA GLU A 30 -7.02 -20.88 10.47
C GLU A 30 -5.54 -20.90 10.10
N SER A 31 -5.21 -21.35 8.87
CA SER A 31 -3.85 -21.42 8.37
C SER A 31 -3.80 -21.23 6.86
N LEU A 32 -2.66 -20.71 6.38
CA LEU A 32 -2.35 -20.53 4.96
C LEU A 32 -1.82 -21.81 4.29
N LEU A 33 -1.66 -22.92 5.04
CA LEU A 33 -1.18 -24.21 4.53
C LEU A 33 0.16 -24.08 3.79
N ASP A 34 1.15 -23.46 4.42
CA ASP A 34 2.50 -23.22 3.91
C ASP A 34 2.58 -22.31 2.66
N ARG A 35 1.48 -21.64 2.31
CA ARG A 35 1.49 -20.62 1.22
C ARG A 35 1.88 -19.26 1.75
N SER A 36 2.38 -18.40 0.84
CA SER A 36 2.47 -16.98 1.16
C SER A 36 1.08 -16.36 1.30
N ILE A 37 0.94 -15.34 2.12
CA ILE A 37 -0.36 -14.67 2.29
C ILE A 37 -0.74 -13.92 1.01
N GLU A 38 0.24 -13.45 0.25
CA GLU A 38 0.08 -12.79 -1.04
C GLU A 38 -0.57 -13.73 -2.06
N ASP A 39 0.00 -14.92 -2.25
CA ASP A 39 -0.53 -15.91 -3.20
C ASP A 39 -1.90 -16.41 -2.75
N TYR A 40 -2.08 -16.59 -1.44
CA TYR A 40 -3.37 -17.05 -0.90
C TYR A 40 -4.45 -15.99 -1.11
N ALA A 41 -4.18 -14.73 -0.77
CA ALA A 41 -5.12 -13.62 -0.92
C ALA A 41 -5.48 -13.38 -2.39
N ASN A 42 -4.49 -13.30 -3.26
CA ASN A 42 -4.70 -13.10 -4.70
C ASN A 42 -5.54 -14.23 -5.32
N ASN A 43 -5.24 -15.49 -4.98
CA ASN A 43 -6.02 -16.63 -5.46
C ASN A 43 -7.48 -16.58 -4.95
N LEU A 44 -7.66 -16.28 -3.67
CA LEU A 44 -8.98 -16.18 -3.04
C LEU A 44 -9.79 -15.03 -3.65
N PHE A 45 -9.19 -13.85 -3.80
CA PHE A 45 -9.78 -12.66 -4.42
C PHE A 45 -10.31 -12.97 -5.83
N ASN A 46 -9.48 -13.60 -6.66
CA ASN A 46 -9.85 -13.95 -8.03
C ASN A 46 -10.87 -15.09 -8.09
N THR A 47 -10.78 -16.08 -7.19
CA THR A 47 -11.71 -17.23 -7.18
C THR A 47 -13.12 -16.81 -6.76
N LEU A 48 -13.21 -15.93 -5.77
CA LEU A 48 -14.48 -15.37 -5.32
C LEU A 48 -15.02 -14.30 -6.27
N GLY A 49 -14.15 -13.72 -7.11
CA GLY A 49 -14.52 -12.66 -8.04
C GLY A 49 -14.88 -11.36 -7.33
N ILE A 50 -14.13 -11.02 -6.26
CA ILE A 50 -14.40 -9.82 -5.46
C ILE A 50 -14.19 -8.57 -6.31
N GLY A 51 -15.20 -7.71 -6.38
CA GLY A 51 -15.23 -6.52 -7.21
C GLY A 51 -15.89 -6.73 -8.55
N LYS A 52 -16.44 -5.64 -9.10
CA LYS A 52 -17.16 -5.65 -10.35
C LYS A 52 -16.22 -5.79 -11.54
N LYS A 53 -16.53 -6.71 -12.43
CA LYS A 53 -15.74 -6.98 -13.63
C LYS A 53 -15.62 -5.73 -14.51
N GLY A 54 -14.39 -5.31 -14.74
CA GLY A 54 -14.05 -4.14 -15.57
C GLY A 54 -13.92 -2.84 -14.79
N GLU A 55 -14.36 -2.81 -13.53
CA GLU A 55 -14.12 -1.71 -12.59
C GLU A 55 -12.99 -2.06 -11.63
N ASP A 56 -12.75 -3.36 -11.39
CA ASP A 56 -11.71 -3.90 -10.51
C ASP A 56 -11.70 -3.21 -9.12
N ASN A 57 -12.91 -3.00 -8.58
CA ASN A 57 -13.18 -2.19 -7.39
C ASN A 57 -13.43 -3.06 -6.14
N GLY A 58 -12.76 -4.19 -6.05
CA GLY A 58 -12.84 -5.10 -4.91
C GLY A 58 -11.82 -4.78 -3.82
N ILE A 59 -12.16 -5.15 -2.58
CA ILE A 59 -11.27 -5.11 -1.40
C ILE A 59 -11.40 -6.43 -0.66
N LEU A 60 -10.28 -7.01 -0.24
CA LEU A 60 -10.25 -8.20 0.62
C LEU A 60 -9.33 -7.95 1.80
N LEU A 61 -9.88 -8.01 3.00
CA LEU A 61 -9.11 -8.17 4.23
C LEU A 61 -9.03 -9.66 4.56
N LEU A 62 -7.85 -10.24 4.41
CA LEU A 62 -7.56 -11.63 4.75
C LEU A 62 -6.62 -11.68 5.93
N PHE A 63 -6.93 -12.51 6.93
CA PHE A 63 -5.98 -12.81 7.99
C PHE A 63 -5.98 -14.30 8.36
N SER A 64 -4.79 -14.79 8.72
CA SER A 64 -4.58 -16.14 9.25
C SER A 64 -4.21 -16.03 10.71
N ARG A 65 -4.95 -16.79 11.54
CA ARG A 65 -4.75 -16.78 12.99
C ARG A 65 -3.51 -17.55 13.40
N SER A 66 -3.32 -18.75 12.86
CA SER A 66 -2.17 -19.60 13.22
C SER A 66 -0.84 -19.10 12.63
N ASP A 67 -0.89 -18.42 11.50
CA ASP A 67 0.32 -17.87 10.86
C ASP A 67 0.61 -16.42 11.29
N GLU A 68 -0.29 -15.81 12.07
CA GLU A 68 -0.21 -14.41 12.53
C GLU A 68 0.00 -13.41 11.40
N LYS A 69 -0.61 -13.65 10.25
CA LYS A 69 -0.48 -12.82 9.06
C LYS A 69 -1.78 -12.14 8.70
N VAL A 70 -1.67 -10.95 8.14
CA VAL A 70 -2.79 -10.17 7.61
C VAL A 70 -2.42 -9.55 6.28
N ARG A 71 -3.39 -9.41 5.39
CA ARG A 71 -3.24 -8.76 4.10
C ARG A 71 -4.51 -8.00 3.71
N LEU A 72 -4.31 -6.82 3.16
CA LEU A 72 -5.29 -6.10 2.36
C LEU A 72 -4.94 -6.32 0.88
N GLU A 73 -5.85 -6.94 0.13
CA GLU A 73 -5.75 -7.07 -1.32
C GLU A 73 -6.73 -6.10 -1.95
N ILE A 74 -6.25 -5.29 -2.89
CA ILE A 74 -6.99 -4.18 -3.47
C ILE A 74 -7.09 -4.36 -4.98
N GLY A 75 -8.29 -4.20 -5.52
CA GLY A 75 -8.51 -4.16 -6.96
C GLY A 75 -7.94 -2.88 -7.58
N ARG A 76 -7.49 -2.96 -8.83
CA ARG A 76 -6.82 -1.86 -9.54
C ARG A 76 -7.64 -0.57 -9.59
N GLY A 77 -8.96 -0.67 -9.62
CA GLY A 77 -9.85 0.49 -9.62
C GLY A 77 -9.76 1.36 -8.37
N LEU A 78 -9.21 0.82 -7.27
CA LEU A 78 -9.09 1.51 -6.00
C LEU A 78 -7.65 1.89 -5.62
N GLU A 79 -6.63 1.50 -6.42
CA GLU A 79 -5.21 1.80 -6.13
C GLU A 79 -4.94 3.31 -6.01
N GLY A 80 -5.75 4.15 -6.64
CA GLY A 80 -5.66 5.60 -6.53
C GLY A 80 -5.88 6.13 -5.11
N CYS A 81 -6.82 5.55 -4.37
CA CYS A 81 -7.13 5.94 -2.99
C CYS A 81 -6.53 4.99 -1.94
N LEU A 82 -6.35 3.72 -2.28
CA LEU A 82 -5.81 2.65 -1.43
C LEU A 82 -4.56 2.05 -2.07
N ASN A 83 -3.46 2.80 -2.13
CA ASN A 83 -2.18 2.28 -2.59
C ASN A 83 -1.52 1.38 -1.53
N ASP A 84 -0.47 0.63 -1.92
CA ASP A 84 0.24 -0.32 -1.06
C ASP A 84 0.77 0.31 0.22
N SER A 85 1.30 1.53 0.13
CA SER A 85 1.84 2.25 1.28
C SER A 85 0.74 2.61 2.28
N LYS A 86 -0.40 3.11 1.81
CA LYS A 86 -1.56 3.44 2.65
C LYS A 86 -2.16 2.18 3.28
N CYS A 87 -2.30 1.10 2.52
CA CYS A 87 -2.75 -0.20 3.03
C CYS A 87 -1.80 -0.73 4.11
N GLY A 88 -0.48 -0.62 3.89
CA GLY A 88 0.52 -1.00 4.89
C GLY A 88 0.34 -0.24 6.20
N ARG A 89 0.19 1.08 6.14
CA ARG A 89 -0.05 1.92 7.33
C ARG A 89 -1.37 1.59 8.03
N ILE A 90 -2.43 1.35 7.28
CA ILE A 90 -3.72 0.93 7.87
C ILE A 90 -3.53 -0.37 8.67
N LEU A 91 -2.80 -1.34 8.14
CA LEU A 91 -2.53 -2.58 8.85
C LEU A 91 -1.64 -2.35 10.07
N ASP A 92 -0.57 -1.56 9.96
CA ASP A 92 0.36 -1.26 11.05
C ASP A 92 -0.32 -0.47 12.19
N ASP A 93 -1.23 0.46 11.88
CA ASP A 93 -1.88 1.30 12.88
C ASP A 93 -3.14 0.66 13.49
N TYR A 94 -3.88 -0.15 12.72
CA TYR A 94 -5.22 -0.62 13.11
C TYR A 94 -5.39 -2.12 13.22
N PHE A 95 -4.51 -2.95 12.64
CA PHE A 95 -4.60 -4.41 12.78
C PHE A 95 -3.53 -4.97 13.72
N VAL A 96 -2.27 -4.67 13.44
CA VAL A 96 -1.11 -5.27 14.13
C VAL A 96 -1.16 -5.05 15.65
N PRO A 97 -1.44 -3.85 16.20
CA PRO A 97 -1.42 -3.63 17.64
C PRO A 97 -2.46 -4.44 18.41
N TYR A 98 -3.61 -4.70 17.80
CA TYR A 98 -4.68 -5.50 18.43
C TYR A 98 -4.42 -7.00 18.25
N ARG A 99 -3.90 -7.43 17.08
CA ARG A 99 -3.49 -8.83 16.85
C ARG A 99 -2.47 -9.29 17.88
N GLU A 100 -1.47 -8.47 18.22
CA GLU A 100 -0.46 -8.79 19.22
C GLU A 100 -1.04 -9.05 20.62
N ASN A 101 -2.24 -8.58 20.89
CA ASN A 101 -2.99 -8.83 22.11
C ASN A 101 -4.10 -9.92 21.94
N ASP A 102 -4.11 -10.66 20.83
CA ASP A 102 -5.15 -11.66 20.47
C ASP A 102 -6.58 -11.05 20.33
N GLU A 103 -6.67 -9.71 20.14
CA GLU A 103 -7.93 -8.96 20.00
C GLU A 103 -8.38 -8.88 18.53
N TYR A 104 -8.56 -10.03 17.85
CA TYR A 104 -8.88 -10.09 16.42
C TYR A 104 -10.19 -9.40 16.04
N THR A 105 -11.22 -9.43 16.90
CA THR A 105 -12.47 -8.70 16.67
C THR A 105 -12.19 -7.20 16.53
N LYS A 106 -11.43 -6.65 17.46
CA LYS A 106 -11.06 -5.23 17.47
C LYS A 106 -10.15 -4.88 16.30
N ALA A 107 -9.14 -5.70 16.01
CA ALA A 107 -8.25 -5.54 14.87
C ALA A 107 -9.04 -5.43 13.57
N THR A 108 -9.99 -6.34 13.36
CA THR A 108 -10.84 -6.35 12.17
C THR A 108 -11.74 -5.12 12.11
N GLU A 109 -12.42 -4.80 13.21
CA GLU A 109 -13.32 -3.64 13.29
C GLU A 109 -12.59 -2.34 12.93
N MET A 110 -11.45 -2.08 13.57
CA MET A 110 -10.69 -0.85 13.35
C MET A 110 -10.13 -0.75 11.94
N THR A 111 -9.62 -1.86 11.41
CA THR A 111 -9.09 -1.92 10.04
C THR A 111 -10.17 -1.68 8.99
N VAL A 112 -11.32 -2.36 9.11
CA VAL A 112 -12.46 -2.17 8.19
C VAL A 112 -12.95 -0.73 8.23
N LYS A 113 -13.12 -0.15 9.42
CA LYS A 113 -13.53 1.26 9.56
C LYS A 113 -12.50 2.23 8.96
N ALA A 114 -11.20 1.96 9.11
CA ALA A 114 -10.14 2.79 8.51
C ALA A 114 -10.20 2.74 6.97
N VAL A 115 -10.35 1.56 6.39
CA VAL A 115 -10.51 1.39 4.93
C VAL A 115 -11.80 2.08 4.45
N LEU A 116 -12.92 1.89 5.16
CA LEU A 116 -14.19 2.54 4.82
C LEU A 116 -14.09 4.07 4.84
N ASN A 117 -13.33 4.67 5.77
CA ASN A 117 -13.13 6.11 5.79
C ASN A 117 -12.41 6.61 4.53
N VAL A 118 -11.36 5.90 4.08
CA VAL A 118 -10.63 6.26 2.86
C VAL A 118 -11.54 6.18 1.63
N VAL A 119 -12.28 5.08 1.49
CA VAL A 119 -13.17 4.91 0.33
C VAL A 119 -14.34 5.90 0.38
N ALA A 120 -14.92 6.14 1.56
CA ALA A 120 -16.02 7.10 1.72
C ALA A 120 -15.58 8.53 1.39
N GLU A 121 -14.34 8.90 1.67
CA GLU A 121 -13.76 10.20 1.31
C GLU A 121 -13.57 10.32 -0.20
N GLU A 122 -13.01 9.30 -0.85
CA GLU A 122 -12.80 9.26 -2.30
C GLU A 122 -14.12 9.38 -3.07
N TYR A 123 -15.12 8.59 -2.69
CA TYR A 123 -16.44 8.60 -3.33
C TYR A 123 -17.37 9.71 -2.82
N LYS A 124 -16.92 10.51 -1.84
CA LYS A 124 -17.69 11.64 -1.24
C LYS A 124 -19.03 11.20 -0.68
N ILE A 125 -19.06 10.04 -0.04
CA ILE A 125 -20.24 9.47 0.60
C ILE A 125 -20.14 9.52 2.12
N SER A 126 -21.24 9.27 2.79
CA SER A 126 -21.29 9.02 4.24
C SER A 126 -21.87 7.63 4.48
N ILE A 127 -21.29 6.88 5.41
CA ILE A 127 -21.76 5.56 5.82
C ILE A 127 -22.29 5.68 7.25
N GLN A 128 -23.44 5.08 7.51
CA GLN A 128 -24.11 5.16 8.81
C GLN A 128 -23.29 4.43 9.89
N GLY A 129 -23.05 5.08 11.04
CA GLY A 129 -22.26 4.49 12.12
C GLY A 129 -20.74 4.54 11.92
N LEU A 130 -20.26 5.05 10.77
CA LEU A 130 -18.83 5.22 10.54
C LEU A 130 -18.33 6.50 11.22
N GLU A 131 -17.44 6.33 12.20
CA GLU A 131 -16.78 7.46 12.86
C GLU A 131 -15.69 8.02 11.96
N LYS A 132 -15.74 9.32 11.66
CA LYS A 132 -14.77 10.01 10.76
C LYS A 132 -13.38 10.26 11.39
N ASN A 133 -13.08 9.66 12.54
CA ASN A 133 -11.92 10.02 13.37
C ASN A 133 -10.78 9.00 13.32
N LEU A 134 -10.70 8.17 12.29
CA LEU A 134 -9.56 7.27 12.07
C LEU A 134 -8.61 7.91 11.06
N PRO A 135 -7.59 8.67 11.50
CA PRO A 135 -6.68 9.34 10.58
C PRO A 135 -5.77 8.33 9.90
N VAL A 136 -5.94 8.13 8.62
CA VAL A 136 -4.96 7.42 7.79
C VAL A 136 -4.02 8.48 7.19
N LYS A 137 -2.75 8.45 7.60
CA LYS A 137 -1.76 9.38 7.06
C LYS A 137 -1.56 9.13 5.57
N ASP A 138 -1.59 10.18 4.78
CA ASP A 138 -1.21 10.12 3.36
C ASP A 138 0.32 10.14 3.21
N ASP A 139 0.82 9.62 2.07
CA ASP A 139 2.23 9.69 1.70
C ASP A 139 2.72 11.15 1.53
N SER A 140 1.77 12.07 1.31
CA SER A 140 2.03 13.52 1.27
C SER A 140 2.42 14.11 2.63
N ASP A 141 2.12 13.43 3.75
CA ASP A 141 2.50 13.89 5.09
C ASP A 141 4.00 13.65 5.38
N ASP A 142 4.68 12.82 4.58
CA ASP A 142 6.14 12.64 4.57
C ASP A 142 6.86 13.64 3.64
N GLU A 143 6.21 14.76 3.25
CA GLU A 143 6.91 15.82 2.53
C GLU A 143 8.14 16.24 3.34
N THR A 144 9.33 15.99 2.76
CA THR A 144 10.57 16.46 3.36
C THR A 144 10.41 17.96 3.62
N PRO A 145 10.51 18.39 4.88
CA PRO A 145 10.20 19.77 5.23
C PRO A 145 11.07 20.72 4.39
N LEU A 146 10.51 21.83 3.96
CA LEU A 146 11.17 22.78 3.05
C LEU A 146 12.60 23.14 3.47
N TRP A 147 12.91 23.12 4.77
CA TRP A 147 14.25 23.37 5.28
C TRP A 147 15.30 22.33 4.81
N VAL A 148 14.90 21.08 4.55
CA VAL A 148 15.79 20.05 4.00
C VAL A 148 16.18 20.42 2.57
N TRP A 149 15.22 20.84 1.75
CA TRP A 149 15.50 21.35 0.40
C TRP A 149 16.40 22.58 0.42
N ILE A 150 16.20 23.49 1.39
CA ILE A 150 17.05 24.67 1.59
C ILE A 150 18.49 24.24 1.91
N ILE A 151 18.67 23.24 2.80
CA ILE A 151 20.01 22.72 3.13
C ILE A 151 20.67 22.09 1.90
N ILE A 152 19.94 21.30 1.11
CA ILE A 152 20.48 20.70 -0.12
C ILE A 152 20.93 21.78 -1.10
N VAL A 153 20.14 22.83 -1.31
CA VAL A 153 20.49 23.96 -2.17
C VAL A 153 21.72 24.71 -1.64
N ILE A 154 21.81 24.93 -0.34
CA ILE A 154 22.98 25.56 0.28
C ILE A 154 24.25 24.72 0.05
N ILE A 155 24.17 23.40 0.24
CA ILE A 155 25.30 22.48 0.01
C ILE A 155 25.77 22.55 -1.47
N ILE A 156 24.82 22.57 -2.40
CA ILE A 156 25.13 22.69 -3.83
C ILE A 156 25.82 24.05 -4.12
N ILE A 157 25.30 25.16 -3.58
CA ILE A 157 25.87 26.49 -3.77
C ILE A 157 27.29 26.56 -3.19
N VAL A 158 27.48 26.04 -1.97
CA VAL A 158 28.81 25.98 -1.33
C VAL A 158 29.77 25.11 -2.15
N GLY A 159 29.33 23.96 -2.65
CA GLY A 159 30.13 23.10 -3.54
C GLY A 159 30.56 23.83 -4.83
N VAL A 160 29.64 24.57 -5.45
CA VAL A 160 29.93 25.37 -6.64
C VAL A 160 30.93 26.51 -6.32
N ILE A 161 30.78 27.21 -5.20
CA ILE A 161 31.70 28.25 -4.75
C ILE A 161 33.10 27.68 -4.50
N ILE A 162 33.21 26.54 -3.84
CA ILE A 162 34.47 25.84 -3.61
C ILE A 162 35.11 25.45 -4.95
N ALA A 163 34.35 24.91 -5.90
CA ALA A 163 34.84 24.56 -7.24
C ALA A 163 35.36 25.77 -8.02
N ILE A 164 34.71 26.92 -7.88
CA ILE A 164 35.14 28.17 -8.51
C ILE A 164 36.39 28.74 -7.79
N CYS A 165 36.44 28.70 -6.46
CA CYS A 165 37.54 29.27 -5.68
C CYS A 165 38.80 28.41 -5.68
N PHE A 166 38.69 27.10 -5.85
CA PHE A 166 39.81 26.14 -5.83
C PHE A 166 40.01 25.43 -7.19
N GLY A 167 39.26 25.80 -8.20
CA GLY A 167 39.31 25.21 -9.55
C GLY A 167 40.38 25.87 -10.48
N ASP A 168 41.35 26.62 -9.95
CA ASP A 168 42.45 27.16 -10.75
C ASP A 168 43.74 26.43 -10.39
N GLY A 169 44.02 25.35 -11.11
CA GLY A 169 45.18 24.51 -10.88
C GLY A 169 45.38 23.47 -11.99
N ASP A 170 45.98 23.90 -13.07
CA ASP A 170 46.83 23.12 -13.97
C ASP A 170 46.21 22.08 -14.89
N SER A 171 46.07 22.48 -16.15
CA SER A 171 45.97 21.61 -17.29
C SER A 171 47.34 20.98 -17.61
N SER A 172 47.53 19.70 -17.32
CA SER A 172 48.60 18.90 -17.91
C SER A 172 47.99 17.71 -18.61
N GLY A 173 48.22 17.65 -19.91
CA GLY A 173 47.68 16.68 -20.84
C GLY A 173 48.12 15.24 -20.54
N GLY A 174 47.24 14.33 -20.88
CA GLY A 174 47.50 12.92 -20.93
C GLY A 174 46.54 12.27 -21.93
N GLU A 175 46.97 12.25 -23.18
CA GLU A 175 46.38 11.35 -24.17
C GLU A 175 46.50 9.92 -23.69
N PHE A 176 45.38 9.19 -23.67
CA PHE A 176 45.47 7.70 -23.68
C PHE A 176 44.48 7.12 -24.67
N TYR A 177 45.09 6.44 -25.63
CA TYR A 177 44.53 5.67 -26.73
C TYR A 177 43.67 4.47 -26.26
N GLY A 178 42.56 4.27 -26.91
CA GLY A 178 42.14 3.08 -27.63
C GLY A 178 41.87 1.80 -26.85
N GLY A 179 40.73 1.20 -27.16
CA GLY A 179 40.42 -0.21 -26.91
C GLY A 179 38.92 -0.47 -26.90
N SER A 180 38.33 -0.61 -28.04
CA SER A 180 37.71 -1.79 -28.64
C SER A 180 36.84 -2.69 -27.78
N SER A 181 35.54 -2.66 -28.12
CA SER A 181 34.58 -3.78 -28.28
C SER A 181 34.47 -4.84 -27.21
N SER A 182 33.28 -5.00 -26.68
CA SER A 182 32.55 -6.25 -26.91
C SER A 182 31.10 -6.10 -26.44
N GLY A 183 30.19 -6.41 -27.35
CA GLY A 183 28.75 -6.48 -27.10
C GLY A 183 28.42 -7.61 -26.12
N PHE A 184 27.45 -7.39 -25.29
CA PHE A 184 26.74 -8.44 -24.62
C PHE A 184 25.25 -8.32 -24.97
N SER A 185 24.87 -9.15 -25.92
CA SER A 185 23.49 -9.52 -26.22
C SER A 185 23.03 -10.51 -25.17
N GLY A 186 21.94 -10.28 -24.57
CA GLY A 186 21.38 -11.23 -23.60
C GLY A 186 20.00 -10.84 -23.09
N GLY A 187 18.99 -11.42 -23.71
CA GLY A 187 17.88 -12.08 -23.07
C GLY A 187 16.81 -11.20 -22.43
N GLY A 188 15.75 -10.92 -23.22
CA GLY A 188 14.47 -10.49 -22.68
C GLY A 188 13.84 -11.58 -21.83
N PHE A 189 13.50 -11.24 -20.60
CA PHE A 189 12.53 -12.00 -19.83
C PHE A 189 11.23 -11.20 -19.84
N GLY A 190 10.28 -11.74 -20.58
CA GLY A 190 8.90 -11.33 -20.50
C GLY A 190 8.33 -11.76 -19.15
N GLY A 191 8.25 -10.85 -18.19
CA GLY A 191 7.52 -11.03 -16.95
C GLY A 191 6.08 -10.61 -17.15
N GLY A 192 5.16 -11.56 -17.00
CA GLY A 192 3.74 -11.29 -17.02
C GLY A 192 3.37 -10.38 -15.84
N PHE A 193 2.56 -9.38 -16.12
CA PHE A 193 2.00 -8.47 -15.14
C PHE A 193 0.90 -9.17 -14.35
N SER A 194 1.19 -9.57 -13.13
CA SER A 194 0.17 -9.76 -12.11
C SER A 194 0.04 -8.42 -11.37
N GLY A 195 -0.91 -7.60 -11.80
CA GLY A 195 -1.19 -6.35 -11.13
C GLY A 195 -2.28 -6.56 -10.10
N GLY A 196 -1.90 -6.93 -8.90
CA GLY A 196 -2.70 -6.76 -7.71
C GLY A 196 -1.85 -5.97 -6.73
N GLY A 197 -2.24 -4.73 -6.45
CA GLY A 197 -1.68 -3.96 -5.35
C GLY A 197 -2.21 -4.50 -4.04
N GLY A 198 -1.42 -4.49 -3.00
CA GLY A 198 -1.84 -4.89 -1.67
C GLY A 198 -0.69 -4.86 -0.69
N ALA A 199 -1.01 -4.72 0.58
CA ALA A 199 -0.03 -4.76 1.65
C ALA A 199 -0.28 -5.97 2.55
N SER A 200 0.81 -6.56 3.05
CA SER A 200 0.81 -7.65 4.02
C SER A 200 1.68 -7.31 5.23
N ARG A 201 1.29 -7.84 6.40
CA ARG A 201 2.00 -7.75 7.67
C ARG A 201 1.87 -9.05 8.45
#